data_7aa5744eb9b0820d75bdf94aab2ef37e
#
_entry.id   7aa5744eb9b0820d75bdf94aab2ef37e
#
_cell.length_a   1.000
_cell.length_b   1.000
_cell.length_c   1.000
_cell.angle_alpha   90.00
_cell.angle_beta   90.00
_cell.angle_gamma   90.00
#
_symmetry.space_group_name_H-M   'P 1'
#
loop_
_entity.id
_entity.type
_entity.pdbx_description
1 polymer ?
#
loop_
_entity_poly.entity_id
_entity_poly.type
_entity_poly.pdbx_seq_one_letter_code
_entity_poly.pdbx_strand_id
1 'polypeptide(L)'
;MAEKYSLTVDSRLERLSEIANFIELAARSSGLNEDQTYDVQMAVDEACANVIEHAYRGRANGTIDIVCEKRGKEFVVTIQDFGERFDPKKVASPRTRDPLSKRNIGGLGLFFMRKMMDKVKFEFSAGSGNRLTMVKKIKK
;
A
#
# COMPACT_ATOMS: atom_id res chain seq x y z
N MET A 1 3.30 -11.33 22.34
CA MET A 1 2.63 -11.84 21.12
C MET A 1 2.61 -10.78 20.05
N ALA A 2 2.93 -11.16 18.83
CA ALA A 2 2.79 -10.24 17.71
C ALA A 2 1.30 -10.03 17.43
N GLU A 3 0.89 -8.77 17.35
CA GLU A 3 -0.46 -8.43 16.95
C GLU A 3 -0.53 -8.43 15.44
N LYS A 4 -1.46 -9.18 14.89
CA LYS A 4 -1.58 -9.35 13.46
C LYS A 4 -3.04 -9.17 13.04
N TYR A 5 -3.24 -8.36 12.02
CA TYR A 5 -4.56 -8.04 11.48
C TYR A 5 -4.56 -8.36 9.99
N SER A 6 -5.65 -8.94 9.49
CA SER A 6 -5.76 -9.33 8.09
C SER A 6 -7.08 -8.88 7.50
N LEU A 7 -7.05 -8.47 6.24
CA LEU A 7 -8.24 -8.11 5.48
C LEU A 7 -8.06 -8.56 4.05
N THR A 8 -9.06 -9.22 3.49
CA THR A 8 -9.08 -9.59 2.08
C THR A 8 -10.29 -8.94 1.43
N VAL A 9 -10.06 -8.23 0.32
CA VAL A 9 -11.14 -7.57 -0.43
C VAL A 9 -10.99 -7.89 -1.91
N ASP A 10 -12.07 -7.65 -2.66
CA ASP A 10 -12.00 -7.70 -4.11
C ASP A 10 -11.46 -6.36 -4.66
N SER A 11 -11.09 -6.34 -5.95
CA SER A 11 -10.38 -5.20 -6.56
C SER A 11 -11.33 -4.10 -7.04
N ARG A 12 -12.24 -3.66 -6.18
CA ARG A 12 -13.18 -2.56 -6.49
C ARG A 12 -12.79 -1.30 -5.72
N LEU A 13 -12.91 -0.15 -6.37
CA LEU A 13 -12.59 1.14 -5.75
C LEU A 13 -13.42 1.39 -4.49
N GLU A 14 -14.64 0.87 -4.43
CA GLU A 14 -15.50 1.01 -3.26
C GLU A 14 -14.88 0.40 -2.00
N ARG A 15 -13.92 -0.49 -2.16
CA ARG A 15 -13.23 -1.13 -1.03
C ARG A 15 -12.22 -0.22 -0.34
N LEU A 16 -11.84 0.90 -0.96
CA LEU A 16 -10.84 1.79 -0.39
C LEU A 16 -11.24 2.33 0.98
N SER A 17 -12.53 2.64 1.18
CA SER A 17 -13.00 3.13 2.48
C SER A 17 -12.92 2.05 3.56
N GLU A 18 -13.25 0.82 3.22
CA GLU A 18 -13.13 -0.32 4.14
C GLU A 18 -11.67 -0.55 4.52
N ILE A 19 -10.78 -0.47 3.53
CA ILE A 19 -9.35 -0.61 3.76
C ILE A 19 -8.83 0.49 4.68
N ALA A 20 -9.25 1.74 4.44
CA ALA A 20 -8.84 2.88 5.28
C ALA A 20 -9.25 2.68 6.74
N ASN A 21 -10.47 2.23 6.98
CA ASN A 21 -10.96 1.96 8.33
C ASN A 21 -10.17 0.83 9.00
N PHE A 22 -9.88 -0.22 8.24
CA PHE A 22 -9.07 -1.36 8.72
C PHE A 22 -7.68 -0.90 9.14
N ILE A 23 -7.01 -0.10 8.30
CA ILE A 23 -5.67 0.41 8.59
C ILE A 23 -5.68 1.30 9.82
N GLU A 24 -6.67 2.19 9.94
CA GLU A 24 -6.76 3.06 11.11
C GLU A 24 -6.84 2.26 12.39
N LEU A 25 -7.71 1.26 12.41
CA LEU A 25 -7.89 0.42 13.59
C LEU A 25 -6.61 -0.35 13.93
N ALA A 26 -5.99 -0.99 12.94
CA ALA A 26 -4.77 -1.76 13.14
C ALA A 26 -3.61 -0.88 13.60
N ALA A 27 -3.45 0.30 12.99
CA ALA A 27 -2.37 1.21 13.33
C ALA A 27 -2.52 1.78 14.75
N ARG A 28 -3.70 2.24 15.10
CA ARG A 28 -3.96 2.77 16.45
C ARG A 28 -3.80 1.69 17.51
N SER A 29 -4.30 0.49 17.25
CA SER A 29 -4.17 -0.64 18.16
C SER A 29 -2.71 -1.07 18.34
N SER A 30 -1.86 -0.78 17.37
CA SER A 30 -0.43 -1.10 17.42
C SER A 30 0.41 0.00 18.05
N GLY A 31 -0.20 1.14 18.40
CA GLY A 31 0.48 2.21 19.10
C GLY A 31 0.97 3.36 18.24
N LEU A 32 0.55 3.44 16.98
CA LEU A 32 0.89 4.58 16.14
C LEU A 32 0.11 5.81 16.61
N ASN A 33 0.76 6.98 16.57
CA ASN A 33 0.09 8.23 16.88
C ASN A 33 -0.77 8.68 15.68
N GLU A 34 -1.47 9.79 15.82
CA GLU A 34 -2.39 10.27 14.80
C GLU A 34 -1.69 10.56 13.47
N ASP A 35 -0.54 11.25 13.52
CA ASP A 35 0.22 11.59 12.31
C ASP A 35 0.75 10.34 11.61
N GLN A 36 1.26 9.39 12.37
CA GLN A 36 1.77 8.13 11.82
C GLN A 36 0.64 7.30 11.22
N THR A 37 -0.50 7.26 11.88
CA THR A 37 -1.69 6.56 11.37
C THR A 37 -2.12 7.16 10.04
N TYR A 38 -2.16 8.48 9.95
CA TYR A 38 -2.50 9.18 8.72
C TYR A 38 -1.52 8.84 7.59
N ASP A 39 -0.22 8.86 7.88
CA ASP A 39 0.80 8.53 6.89
C ASP A 39 0.62 7.12 6.33
N VAL A 40 0.36 6.16 7.21
CA VAL A 40 0.14 4.77 6.79
C VAL A 40 -1.14 4.65 5.95
N GLN A 41 -2.23 5.31 6.38
CA GLN A 41 -3.48 5.29 5.62
C GLN A 41 -3.29 5.84 4.21
N MET A 42 -2.58 6.95 4.07
CA MET A 42 -2.33 7.56 2.77
C MET A 42 -1.48 6.66 1.87
N ALA A 43 -0.43 6.05 2.43
CA ALA A 43 0.42 5.15 1.67
C ALA A 43 -0.33 3.91 1.21
N VAL A 44 -1.14 3.32 2.08
CA VAL A 44 -1.94 2.12 1.75
C VAL A 44 -3.03 2.45 0.74
N ASP A 45 -3.69 3.60 0.89
CA ASP A 45 -4.72 4.04 -0.06
C ASP A 45 -4.14 4.14 -1.47
N GLU A 46 -2.99 4.77 -1.59
CA GLU A 46 -2.31 4.92 -2.88
C GLU A 46 -1.89 3.56 -3.45
N ALA A 47 -1.33 2.71 -2.60
CA ALA A 47 -0.90 1.36 -3.02
C ALA A 47 -2.09 0.53 -3.51
N CYS A 48 -3.20 0.55 -2.80
CA CYS A 48 -4.38 -0.23 -3.17
C CYS A 48 -5.08 0.34 -4.40
N ALA A 49 -5.13 1.66 -4.54
CA ALA A 49 -5.66 2.28 -5.74
C ALA A 49 -4.85 1.87 -6.97
N ASN A 50 -3.51 1.86 -6.84
CA ASN A 50 -2.64 1.41 -7.92
C ASN A 50 -2.89 -0.06 -8.29
N VAL A 51 -3.09 -0.92 -7.29
CA VAL A 51 -3.40 -2.33 -7.55
C VAL A 51 -4.71 -2.45 -8.33
N ILE A 52 -5.74 -1.76 -7.91
CA ILE A 52 -7.06 -1.82 -8.55
C ILE A 52 -7.00 -1.29 -9.98
N GLU A 53 -6.38 -0.12 -10.16
CA GLU A 53 -6.38 0.55 -11.46
C GLU A 53 -5.37 -0.01 -12.45
N HIS A 54 -4.22 -0.48 -11.95
CA HIS A 54 -3.11 -0.88 -12.83
C HIS A 54 -2.83 -2.37 -12.80
N ALA A 55 -2.71 -3.00 -11.65
CA ALA A 55 -2.47 -4.43 -11.61
C ALA A 55 -3.67 -5.22 -12.14
N TYR A 56 -4.86 -4.82 -11.75
CA TYR A 56 -6.10 -5.47 -12.20
C TYR A 56 -6.80 -4.72 -13.33
N ARG A 57 -6.28 -3.58 -13.75
CA ARG A 57 -6.81 -2.76 -14.86
C ARG A 57 -8.30 -2.43 -14.71
N GLY A 58 -8.74 -2.15 -13.49
CA GLY A 58 -10.13 -1.82 -13.19
C GLY A 58 -11.07 -3.02 -13.14
N ARG A 59 -10.54 -4.25 -13.30
CA ARG A 59 -11.39 -5.45 -13.18
C ARG A 59 -11.70 -5.71 -11.70
N ALA A 60 -12.95 -6.01 -11.42
CA ALA A 60 -13.47 -6.13 -10.06
C ALA A 60 -13.26 -7.51 -9.43
N ASN A 61 -12.78 -8.48 -10.20
CA ASN A 61 -12.69 -9.88 -9.77
C ASN A 61 -11.32 -10.27 -9.21
N GLY A 62 -10.43 -9.30 -9.03
CA GLY A 62 -9.14 -9.56 -8.40
C GLY A 62 -9.25 -9.61 -6.88
N THR A 63 -8.21 -10.10 -6.24
CA THR A 63 -8.14 -10.21 -4.78
C THR A 63 -6.98 -9.37 -4.27
N ILE A 64 -7.21 -8.65 -3.17
CA ILE A 64 -6.18 -7.89 -2.49
C ILE A 64 -6.14 -8.37 -1.04
N ASP A 65 -4.99 -8.90 -0.62
CA ASP A 65 -4.77 -9.35 0.74
C ASP A 65 -3.91 -8.31 1.47
N ILE A 66 -4.39 -7.83 2.60
CA ILE A 66 -3.69 -6.85 3.40
C ILE A 66 -3.44 -7.43 4.79
N VAL A 67 -2.18 -7.43 5.21
CA VAL A 67 -1.80 -7.90 6.52
C VAL A 67 -1.03 -6.80 7.23
N CYS A 68 -1.45 -6.47 8.45
CA CYS A 68 -0.75 -5.52 9.31
C CYS A 68 -0.21 -6.28 10.51
N GLU A 69 1.03 -6.02 10.87
CA GLU A 69 1.68 -6.70 11.98
C GLU A 69 2.57 -5.75 12.75
N LYS A 70 2.46 -5.77 14.07
CA LYS A 70 3.38 -5.05 14.93
C LYS A 70 4.57 -5.96 15.22
N ARG A 71 5.76 -5.54 14.83
CA ARG A 71 7.01 -6.25 15.09
C ARG A 71 7.94 -5.34 15.88
N GLY A 72 7.97 -5.50 17.20
CA GLY A 72 8.76 -4.63 18.05
C GLY A 72 8.29 -3.18 17.93
N LYS A 73 9.16 -2.30 17.47
CA LYS A 73 8.85 -0.88 17.28
C LYS A 73 8.50 -0.55 15.83
N GLU A 74 8.14 -1.55 15.06
CA GLU A 74 7.78 -1.35 13.65
C GLU A 74 6.37 -1.83 13.40
N PHE A 75 5.63 -1.05 12.60
CA PHE A 75 4.34 -1.44 12.08
C PHE A 75 4.53 -1.82 10.62
N VAL A 76 4.26 -3.07 10.28
CA VAL A 76 4.52 -3.62 8.95
C VAL A 76 3.21 -3.89 8.23
N VAL A 77 3.06 -3.33 7.05
CA VAL A 77 1.90 -3.57 6.19
C VAL A 77 2.37 -4.34 4.96
N THR A 78 1.73 -5.46 4.68
CA THR A 78 1.97 -6.25 3.48
C THR A 78 0.72 -6.25 2.63
N ILE A 79 0.84 -5.88 1.36
CA ILE A 79 -0.26 -5.86 0.41
C ILE A 79 0.10 -6.83 -0.72
N GLN A 80 -0.74 -7.83 -0.95
CA GLN A 80 -0.50 -8.84 -1.96
C GLN A 80 -1.64 -8.87 -2.98
N ASP A 81 -1.28 -8.92 -4.26
CA ASP A 81 -2.23 -9.06 -5.36
C ASP A 81 -1.69 -10.03 -6.40
N PHE A 82 -2.56 -10.48 -7.28
CA PHE A 82 -2.23 -11.42 -8.35
C PHE A 82 -2.49 -10.82 -9.73
N GLY A 83 -2.49 -9.49 -9.81
CA GLY A 83 -2.62 -8.78 -11.07
C GLY A 83 -1.33 -8.75 -11.86
N GLU A 84 -1.26 -7.84 -12.83
CA GLU A 84 -0.06 -7.69 -13.63
C GLU A 84 1.13 -7.31 -12.76
N ARG A 85 2.29 -7.82 -13.14
CA ARG A 85 3.53 -7.53 -12.41
C ARG A 85 3.78 -6.03 -12.38
N PHE A 86 4.06 -5.51 -11.18
CA PHE A 86 4.50 -4.16 -10.97
C PHE A 86 6.02 -4.13 -10.84
N ASP A 87 6.69 -3.34 -11.68
CA ASP A 87 8.13 -3.16 -11.62
C ASP A 87 8.43 -1.70 -11.26
N PRO A 88 8.84 -1.43 -10.01
CA PRO A 88 9.10 -0.06 -9.58
C PRO A 88 10.26 0.61 -10.34
N LYS A 89 11.15 -0.18 -10.94
CA LYS A 89 12.26 0.35 -11.73
C LYS A 89 11.80 0.97 -13.05
N LYS A 90 10.62 0.59 -13.52
CA LYS A 90 10.06 1.11 -14.76
C LYS A 90 9.19 2.34 -14.52
N VAL A 91 8.98 2.71 -13.28
CA VAL A 91 8.18 3.88 -12.92
C VAL A 91 9.09 5.09 -12.91
N ALA A 92 8.79 6.07 -13.78
CA ALA A 92 9.58 7.31 -13.83
C ALA A 92 9.35 8.13 -12.55
N SER A 93 10.40 8.83 -12.09
CA SER A 93 10.27 9.76 -11.00
C SER A 93 9.28 10.88 -11.38
N PRO A 94 8.47 11.35 -10.42
CA PRO A 94 7.53 12.41 -10.73
C PRO A 94 8.27 13.69 -11.14
N ARG A 95 7.82 14.30 -12.24
CA ARG A 95 8.33 15.57 -12.71
C ARG A 95 7.21 16.58 -12.56
N THR A 96 7.46 17.59 -11.74
CA THR A 96 6.43 18.61 -11.48
C THR A 96 6.06 19.42 -12.71
N ARG A 97 6.93 19.43 -13.73
CA ARG A 97 6.69 20.16 -14.97
C ARG A 97 5.83 19.42 -15.97
N ASP A 98 5.70 18.11 -15.81
CA ASP A 98 4.93 17.31 -16.75
C ASP A 98 3.43 17.53 -16.54
N PRO A 99 2.64 17.66 -17.62
CA PRO A 99 1.20 17.67 -17.50
C PRO A 99 0.73 16.40 -16.80
N LEU A 100 -0.33 16.51 -16.00
CA LEU A 100 -0.88 15.35 -15.29
C LEU A 100 -1.18 14.18 -16.20
N SER A 101 -1.64 14.46 -17.42
CA SER A 101 -1.97 13.43 -18.41
C SER A 101 -0.74 12.68 -18.93
N LYS A 102 0.46 13.23 -18.77
CA LYS A 102 1.71 12.61 -19.21
C LYS A 102 2.52 12.01 -18.07
N ARG A 103 2.11 12.22 -16.83
CA ARG A 103 2.79 11.62 -15.68
C ARG A 103 2.52 10.13 -15.67
N ASN A 104 3.57 9.34 -15.45
CA ASN A 104 3.38 7.91 -15.25
C ASN A 104 2.47 7.69 -14.06
N ILE A 105 1.41 6.95 -14.30
CA ILE A 105 0.50 6.57 -13.27
C ILE A 105 1.26 5.68 -12.28
N GLY A 106 1.16 5.98 -11.00
CA GLY A 106 1.93 5.29 -9.96
C GLY A 106 3.26 5.95 -9.62
N GLY A 107 3.82 6.81 -10.49
CA GLY A 107 5.07 7.49 -10.20
C GLY A 107 4.97 8.42 -9.01
N LEU A 108 3.95 9.25 -8.98
CA LEU A 108 3.70 10.16 -7.88
C LEU A 108 3.30 9.39 -6.62
N GLY A 109 2.47 8.35 -6.77
CA GLY A 109 2.06 7.51 -5.65
C GLY A 109 3.25 6.79 -5.02
N LEU A 110 4.16 6.25 -5.83
CA LEU A 110 5.36 5.61 -5.34
C LEU A 110 6.24 6.61 -4.55
N PHE A 111 6.37 7.82 -5.06
CA PHE A 111 7.08 8.89 -4.38
C PHE A 111 6.48 9.17 -3.00
N PHE A 112 5.16 9.31 -2.92
CA PHE A 112 4.46 9.55 -1.64
C PHE A 112 4.59 8.37 -0.69
N MET A 113 4.48 7.14 -1.17
CA MET A 113 4.66 5.96 -0.33
C MET A 113 6.03 5.98 0.34
N ARG A 114 7.08 6.25 -0.44
CA ARG A 114 8.44 6.30 0.08
C ARG A 114 8.68 7.47 1.03
N LYS A 115 7.94 8.55 0.84
CA LYS A 115 8.06 9.71 1.72
C LYS A 115 7.33 9.49 3.04
N MET A 116 6.19 8.83 3.02
CA MET A 116 5.35 8.62 4.20
C MET A 116 5.78 7.43 5.05
N MET A 117 6.39 6.42 4.42
CA MET A 117 6.82 5.21 5.11
C MET A 117 8.34 5.20 5.29
N ASP A 118 8.80 4.49 6.30
CA ASP A 118 10.25 4.38 6.56
C ASP A 118 10.93 3.40 5.61
N LYS A 119 10.20 2.36 5.18
CA LYS A 119 10.70 1.40 4.20
C LYS A 119 9.58 1.00 3.26
N VAL A 120 9.92 0.81 1.99
CA VAL A 120 8.99 0.33 0.95
C VAL A 120 9.74 -0.68 0.10
N LYS A 121 9.20 -1.90 0.01
CA LYS A 121 9.83 -2.97 -0.75
C LYS A 121 8.80 -3.65 -1.64
N PHE A 122 9.12 -3.75 -2.93
CA PHE A 122 8.29 -4.46 -3.91
C PHE A 122 8.95 -5.78 -4.27
N GLU A 123 8.15 -6.84 -4.30
CA GLU A 123 8.60 -8.18 -4.69
C GLU A 123 7.59 -8.79 -5.64
N PHE A 124 8.05 -9.62 -6.55
CA PHE A 124 7.19 -10.38 -7.45
C PHE A 124 7.71 -11.80 -7.56
N SER A 125 6.81 -12.77 -7.52
CA SER A 125 7.11 -14.15 -7.90
C SER A 125 5.92 -14.72 -8.66
N ALA A 126 6.21 -15.65 -9.58
CA ALA A 126 5.18 -16.25 -10.41
C ALA A 126 4.09 -16.96 -9.59
N GLY A 127 4.45 -17.53 -8.43
CA GLY A 127 3.50 -18.24 -7.57
C GLY A 127 2.76 -17.37 -6.58
N SER A 128 3.35 -16.22 -6.19
CA SER A 128 2.81 -15.38 -5.13
C SER A 128 2.31 -14.01 -5.60
N GLY A 129 2.52 -13.69 -6.88
CA GLY A 129 2.10 -12.41 -7.45
C GLY A 129 2.94 -11.23 -6.95
N ASN A 130 2.33 -10.05 -6.90
CA ASN A 130 2.96 -8.84 -6.39
C ASN A 130 2.82 -8.77 -4.88
N ARG A 131 3.92 -8.46 -4.20
CA ARG A 131 3.90 -8.23 -2.77
C ARG A 131 4.59 -6.92 -2.46
N LEU A 132 3.87 -6.02 -1.82
CA LEU A 132 4.40 -4.75 -1.35
C LEU A 132 4.50 -4.80 0.16
N THR A 133 5.68 -4.55 0.70
CA THR A 133 5.88 -4.48 2.14
C THR A 133 6.29 -3.05 2.50
N MET A 134 5.56 -2.45 3.42
CA MET A 134 5.85 -1.10 3.90
C MET A 134 5.99 -1.12 5.41
N VAL A 135 6.97 -0.36 5.91
CA VAL A 135 7.28 -0.32 7.34
C VAL A 135 7.19 1.11 7.83
N LYS A 136 6.51 1.30 8.96
CA LYS A 136 6.45 2.57 9.67
C LYS A 136 6.97 2.36 11.10
N LYS A 137 7.98 3.13 11.48
CA LYS A 137 8.50 3.06 12.86
C LYS A 137 7.52 3.68 13.81
N ILE A 138 7.27 3.00 14.92
CA ILE A 138 6.36 3.48 15.96
C ILE A 138 7.14 4.43 16.86
N LYS A 139 6.69 5.67 16.89
CA LYS A 139 7.28 6.70 17.75
C LYS A 139 6.33 6.97 18.92
N LYS A 140 6.91 7.03 20.08
CA LYS A 140 6.13 7.42 21.25
C LYS A 140 6.09 8.94 21.38
#